data_d7f2e7aced9b703b02a907a6f6713df9
#
_entry.id   d7f2e7aced9b703b02a907a6f6713df9
#
_cell.length_a   1.000
_cell.length_b   1.000
_cell.length_c   1.000
_cell.angle_alpha   90.00
_cell.angle_beta   90.00
_cell.angle_gamma   90.00
#
_symmetry.space_group_name_H-M   'P 1'
#
loop_
_entity.id
_entity.type
_entity.pdbx_description
1 polymer ?
#
loop_
_entity_poly.entity_id
_entity_poly.type
_entity_poly.pdbx_seq_one_letter_code
_entity_poly.pdbx_strand_id
1 'polypeptide(L)'
;LEVPSSWEGCCFLRNDYYLQPCTITLLSKSSTLHEPGKNIKYYILPIKYFYSCSRNPDICTMNKILVTGGCGYIGAHTLIDLVENGFDVISADNNARSKESILTGVEKITGKKIKNYKVDLCNYDDTCAIFQENPDIAGIIHFAAYKAVGESVEKPLLYFENNLNSLINILKCAEEFKVAHFVFSSSCTVYGNPDEAMVTEGTPQKAAASPYGATKQMGEQIVKETVDSNGSNAVLLRYFNPVGAHPSALIGELPIGRPANLVPAITQTAIGKLPAMQVHGTDYPTKDGSCVRDYIHVCDIAHAHTLALNFLMDGRNDSNCEVFNLGTGTGYTVLEVIAAFEKASGQKLDYKTGPRRPGDVVAIYANNEKAKQALGWLPGFTLHDMIASAWKWEQQLAEDEKMFSGKKAGLN
;
A
#
# COMPACT_ATOMS: atom_id res chain seq x y z
N LEU A 1 11.28 -38.04 26.83
CA LEU A 1 11.05 -36.74 27.48
C LEU A 1 9.73 -36.21 26.99
N GLU A 2 8.70 -36.43 27.84
CA GLU A 2 7.36 -35.93 27.63
C GLU A 2 7.34 -34.41 27.83
N VAL A 3 6.80 -33.68 26.85
CA VAL A 3 6.55 -32.22 26.92
C VAL A 3 5.10 -32.03 27.42
N PRO A 4 4.85 -31.20 28.45
CA PRO A 4 3.49 -30.97 28.92
C PRO A 4 2.63 -30.26 27.91
N SER A 5 1.38 -30.66 27.77
CA SER A 5 0.42 -30.23 26.75
C SER A 5 -0.33 -28.93 27.06
N SER A 6 0.10 -28.12 28.03
CA SER A 6 -0.52 -26.81 28.29
C SER A 6 0.47 -25.85 28.94
N TRP A 7 0.71 -24.72 28.31
CA TRP A 7 1.28 -23.53 28.93
C TRP A 7 0.16 -22.50 29.05
N GLU A 8 -0.25 -22.23 30.26
CA GLU A 8 -1.05 -21.05 30.58
C GLU A 8 -0.11 -19.89 30.87
N GLY A 9 0.01 -18.99 29.94
CA GLY A 9 0.74 -17.74 30.09
C GLY A 9 -0.23 -16.60 30.39
N CYS A 10 -0.26 -16.08 31.59
CA CYS A 10 -0.98 -14.86 31.94
C CYS A 10 -0.18 -13.65 31.48
N CYS A 11 -0.63 -12.94 30.45
CA CYS A 11 -0.18 -11.56 30.16
C CYS A 11 -1.05 -10.59 30.96
N PHE A 12 -0.45 -9.84 31.86
CA PHE A 12 -1.11 -8.74 32.57
C PHE A 12 -0.92 -7.46 31.77
N LEU A 13 -1.99 -6.91 31.23
CA LEU A 13 -2.06 -5.53 30.79
C LEU A 13 -2.57 -4.67 31.95
N ARG A 14 -1.80 -3.67 32.34
CA ARG A 14 -2.14 -2.74 33.42
C ARG A 14 -2.96 -1.60 32.82
N ASN A 15 -4.26 -1.65 33.07
CA ASN A 15 -5.13 -0.48 33.03
C ASN A 15 -6.05 -0.55 34.25
N ASP A 16 -6.18 0.57 34.98
CA ASP A 16 -6.72 0.68 36.33
C ASP A 16 -8.23 0.42 36.51
N TYR A 17 -8.90 -0.25 35.59
CA TYR A 17 -10.28 -0.73 35.79
C TYR A 17 -10.52 -2.07 35.13
N TYR A 18 -10.65 -3.14 35.95
CA TYR A 18 -11.07 -4.50 35.63
C TYR A 18 -10.12 -5.39 34.80
N LEU A 19 -9.45 -6.29 35.53
CA LEU A 19 -8.76 -7.47 34.99
C LEU A 19 -9.78 -8.48 34.49
N GLN A 20 -9.76 -8.83 33.20
CA GLN A 20 -10.42 -10.03 32.68
C GLN A 20 -9.38 -10.96 32.04
N PRO A 21 -9.48 -12.29 32.30
CA PRO A 21 -8.55 -13.26 31.75
C PRO A 21 -8.80 -13.50 30.25
N CYS A 22 -7.76 -13.39 29.43
CA CYS A 22 -7.78 -13.82 28.03
C CYS A 22 -7.33 -15.29 27.95
N THR A 23 -8.19 -16.15 27.41
CA THR A 23 -7.85 -17.56 27.15
C THR A 23 -7.31 -17.69 25.72
N ILE A 24 -6.07 -18.14 25.59
CA ILE A 24 -5.46 -18.45 24.28
C ILE A 24 -5.71 -19.93 24.00
N THR A 25 -6.53 -20.23 22.99
CA THR A 25 -6.75 -21.61 22.53
C THR A 25 -5.86 -21.89 21.32
N LEU A 26 -4.83 -22.71 21.49
CA LEU A 26 -4.00 -23.21 20.41
C LEU A 26 -4.67 -24.44 19.79
N LEU A 27 -5.19 -24.32 18.58
CA LEU A 27 -5.65 -25.47 17.79
C LEU A 27 -4.49 -26.01 16.94
N SER A 28 -3.81 -27.05 17.44
CA SER A 28 -2.88 -27.85 16.62
C SER A 28 -3.64 -29.00 16.00
N LYS A 29 -3.78 -29.03 14.67
CA LYS A 29 -4.14 -30.28 13.97
C LYS A 29 -2.84 -31.02 13.67
N SER A 30 -2.51 -32.03 14.47
CA SER A 30 -1.50 -33.01 14.13
C SER A 30 -2.18 -34.18 13.42
N SER A 31 -1.91 -34.36 12.13
CA SER A 31 -2.13 -35.64 11.46
C SER A 31 -0.76 -36.30 11.27
N THR A 32 -0.49 -37.31 12.10
CA THR A 32 0.66 -38.20 11.93
C THR A 32 0.31 -39.27 10.91
N LEU A 33 0.96 -39.21 9.74
CA LEU A 33 1.13 -40.37 8.86
C LEU A 33 2.61 -40.74 8.88
N HIS A 34 2.89 -41.92 9.43
CA HIS A 34 4.24 -42.50 9.47
C HIS A 34 4.43 -43.32 8.17
N GLU A 35 5.31 -42.87 7.30
CA GLU A 35 5.95 -43.73 6.27
C GLU A 35 7.48 -43.56 6.37
N PRO A 36 8.25 -44.63 6.45
CA PRO A 36 9.71 -44.56 6.51
C PRO A 36 10.27 -44.36 5.11
N GLY A 37 11.05 -43.29 4.89
CA GLY A 37 11.91 -43.16 3.72
C GLY A 37 11.71 -41.95 2.81
N LYS A 38 10.99 -40.91 3.19
CA LYS A 38 10.88 -39.66 2.39
C LYS A 38 11.35 -38.42 3.14
N ASN A 39 12.19 -37.62 2.47
CA ASN A 39 12.63 -36.30 2.96
C ASN A 39 11.44 -35.41 3.27
N ILE A 40 11.26 -35.05 4.54
CA ILE A 40 10.19 -34.18 5.01
C ILE A 40 10.60 -32.73 4.70
N LYS A 41 9.91 -32.11 3.73
CA LYS A 41 9.94 -30.65 3.56
C LYS A 41 8.98 -30.05 4.58
N TYR A 42 9.52 -29.33 5.55
CA TYR A 42 8.72 -28.52 6.46
C TYR A 42 8.18 -27.29 5.73
N TYR A 43 6.88 -27.24 5.51
CA TYR A 43 6.19 -26.02 5.15
C TYR A 43 5.79 -25.30 6.43
N ILE A 44 6.46 -24.21 6.75
CA ILE A 44 6.02 -23.30 7.80
C ILE A 44 4.84 -22.53 7.22
N LEU A 45 3.61 -22.93 7.59
CA LEU A 45 2.43 -22.13 7.33
C LEU A 45 2.47 -20.89 8.25
N PRO A 46 2.19 -19.69 7.75
CA PRO A 46 2.14 -18.50 8.59
C PRO A 46 1.07 -18.70 9.67
N ILE A 47 1.47 -18.51 10.92
CA ILE A 47 0.56 -18.54 12.07
C ILE A 47 -0.36 -17.33 11.94
N LYS A 48 -1.62 -17.55 11.57
CA LYS A 48 -2.64 -16.50 11.61
C LYS A 48 -3.00 -16.29 13.09
N TYR A 49 -2.64 -15.13 13.63
CA TYR A 49 -3.13 -14.70 14.93
C TYR A 49 -4.57 -14.22 14.77
N PHE A 50 -5.53 -15.00 15.24
CA PHE A 50 -6.90 -14.53 15.43
C PHE A 50 -7.00 -13.88 16.82
N TYR A 51 -7.12 -12.58 16.87
CA TYR A 51 -7.60 -11.90 18.08
C TYR A 51 -9.11 -12.14 18.18
N SER A 52 -9.53 -13.08 19.02
CA SER A 52 -10.94 -13.18 19.41
C SER A 52 -11.22 -12.12 20.48
N CYS A 53 -11.82 -11.02 20.07
CA CYS A 53 -12.41 -10.08 21.02
C CYS A 53 -13.69 -10.70 21.57
N SER A 54 -13.71 -11.06 22.87
CA SER A 54 -14.92 -11.47 23.59
C SER A 54 -15.79 -10.25 23.90
N ARG A 55 -16.26 -9.53 22.86
CA ARG A 55 -17.38 -8.60 22.97
C ARG A 55 -18.64 -9.35 22.55
N ASN A 56 -19.73 -9.09 23.29
CA ASN A 56 -21.05 -9.64 23.07
C ASN A 56 -21.38 -9.73 21.58
N PRO A 57 -21.77 -10.88 21.03
CA PRO A 57 -21.98 -11.04 19.57
C PRO A 57 -23.15 -10.22 19.01
N ASP A 58 -23.97 -9.59 19.86
CA ASP A 58 -25.19 -8.92 19.44
C ASP A 58 -25.05 -7.43 19.06
N ILE A 59 -23.85 -6.79 19.23
CA ILE A 59 -23.61 -5.39 18.81
C ILE A 59 -22.13 -5.22 18.39
N CYS A 60 -21.66 -5.97 17.42
CA CYS A 60 -20.41 -5.62 16.76
C CYS A 60 -20.74 -4.86 15.45
N THR A 61 -21.04 -3.57 15.57
CA THR A 61 -21.03 -2.69 14.39
C THR A 61 -19.61 -2.65 13.87
N MET A 62 -19.37 -3.28 12.72
CA MET A 62 -18.07 -3.17 12.04
C MET A 62 -17.83 -1.70 11.70
N ASN A 63 -16.67 -1.17 12.08
CA ASN A 63 -16.30 0.20 11.72
C ASN A 63 -16.24 0.35 10.20
N LYS A 64 -17.01 1.30 9.65
CA LYS A 64 -17.02 1.58 8.23
C LYS A 64 -15.88 2.52 7.86
N ILE A 65 -15.09 2.13 6.85
CA ILE A 65 -13.93 2.86 6.39
C ILE A 65 -14.13 3.31 4.95
N LEU A 66 -13.94 4.61 4.71
CA LEU A 66 -13.89 5.16 3.37
C LEU A 66 -12.45 5.11 2.84
N VAL A 67 -12.25 4.40 1.73
CA VAL A 67 -10.97 4.35 1.02
C VAL A 67 -11.10 5.16 -0.27
N THR A 68 -10.49 6.35 -0.33
CA THR A 68 -10.45 7.14 -1.56
C THR A 68 -9.34 6.65 -2.47
N GLY A 69 -9.57 6.62 -3.79
CA GLY A 69 -8.64 5.98 -4.71
C GLY A 69 -8.63 4.44 -4.58
N GLY A 70 -9.75 3.85 -4.10
CA GLY A 70 -9.84 2.42 -3.81
C GLY A 70 -9.75 1.51 -5.05
N CYS A 71 -10.01 2.02 -6.26
CA CYS A 71 -9.76 1.29 -7.50
C CYS A 71 -8.30 1.41 -8.00
N GLY A 72 -7.46 2.16 -7.30
CA GLY A 72 -6.04 2.29 -7.58
C GLY A 72 -5.23 1.07 -7.09
N TYR A 73 -3.94 1.04 -7.45
CA TYR A 73 -3.05 -0.07 -7.11
C TYR A 73 -2.96 -0.35 -5.61
N ILE A 74 -2.57 0.65 -4.80
CA ILE A 74 -2.43 0.48 -3.35
C ILE A 74 -3.81 0.39 -2.69
N GLY A 75 -4.77 1.24 -3.12
CA GLY A 75 -6.13 1.26 -2.58
C GLY A 75 -6.82 -0.11 -2.66
N ALA A 76 -6.76 -0.79 -3.80
CA ALA A 76 -7.37 -2.12 -3.97
C ALA A 76 -6.78 -3.19 -3.05
N HIS A 77 -5.44 -3.17 -2.82
CA HIS A 77 -4.80 -4.07 -1.86
C HIS A 77 -5.20 -3.72 -0.42
N THR A 78 -5.33 -2.43 -0.11
CA THR A 78 -5.79 -1.98 1.22
C THR A 78 -7.25 -2.36 1.48
N LEU A 79 -8.13 -2.31 0.47
CA LEU A 79 -9.50 -2.81 0.60
C LEU A 79 -9.52 -4.29 1.03
N ILE A 80 -8.63 -5.12 0.46
CA ILE A 80 -8.54 -6.54 0.84
C ILE A 80 -8.09 -6.67 2.30
N ASP A 81 -7.00 -6.02 2.66
CA ASP A 81 -6.44 -6.12 4.02
C ASP A 81 -7.44 -5.64 5.07
N LEU A 82 -8.16 -4.54 4.83
CA LEU A 82 -9.21 -4.04 5.72
C LEU A 82 -10.35 -5.05 5.88
N VAL A 83 -10.86 -5.63 4.77
CA VAL A 83 -11.93 -6.65 4.83
C VAL A 83 -11.47 -7.89 5.59
N GLU A 84 -10.24 -8.37 5.37
CA GLU A 84 -9.67 -9.51 6.08
C GLU A 84 -9.45 -9.24 7.57
N ASN A 85 -9.30 -7.95 7.96
CA ASN A 85 -9.21 -7.51 9.36
C ASN A 85 -10.56 -7.08 9.95
N GLY A 86 -11.69 -7.37 9.28
CA GLY A 86 -13.03 -7.25 9.84
C GLY A 86 -13.65 -5.86 9.73
N PHE A 87 -13.13 -4.97 8.88
CA PHE A 87 -13.75 -3.68 8.59
C PHE A 87 -14.86 -3.79 7.54
N ASP A 88 -15.87 -2.92 7.65
CA ASP A 88 -16.76 -2.60 6.55
C ASP A 88 -16.13 -1.51 5.70
N VAL A 89 -16.07 -1.68 4.38
CA VAL A 89 -15.31 -0.78 3.51
C VAL A 89 -16.15 -0.30 2.32
N ILE A 90 -15.98 0.98 2.02
CA ILE A 90 -16.50 1.61 0.80
C ILE A 90 -15.34 2.31 0.08
N SER A 91 -15.44 2.42 -1.23
CA SER A 91 -14.45 3.07 -2.10
C SER A 91 -15.03 4.34 -2.71
N ALA A 92 -14.19 5.36 -2.92
CA ALA A 92 -14.48 6.52 -3.75
C ALA A 92 -13.35 6.71 -4.76
N ASP A 93 -13.65 6.50 -6.05
CA ASP A 93 -12.68 6.61 -7.15
C ASP A 93 -13.40 7.01 -8.44
N ASN A 94 -12.97 8.08 -9.10
CA ASN A 94 -13.56 8.54 -10.35
C ASN A 94 -13.13 7.72 -11.58
N ASN A 95 -12.22 6.77 -11.39
CA ASN A 95 -11.63 5.92 -12.41
C ASN A 95 -10.88 6.68 -13.52
N ALA A 96 -10.43 7.91 -13.27
CA ALA A 96 -9.62 8.68 -14.21
C ALA A 96 -8.24 8.05 -14.47
N ARG A 97 -7.68 7.39 -13.45
CA ARG A 97 -6.34 6.73 -13.49
C ARG A 97 -6.37 5.29 -12.99
N SER A 98 -7.56 4.69 -12.89
CA SER A 98 -7.81 3.33 -12.41
C SER A 98 -8.87 2.65 -13.27
N LYS A 99 -9.11 1.38 -13.03
CA LYS A 99 -10.20 0.63 -13.64
C LYS A 99 -11.05 -0.02 -12.55
N GLU A 100 -12.34 0.25 -12.53
CA GLU A 100 -13.25 -0.33 -11.55
C GLU A 100 -13.27 -1.87 -11.57
N SER A 101 -12.92 -2.46 -12.72
CA SER A 101 -12.81 -3.92 -12.86
C SER A 101 -11.82 -4.57 -11.85
N ILE A 102 -10.91 -3.80 -11.24
CA ILE A 102 -10.03 -4.30 -10.18
C ILE A 102 -10.82 -4.79 -8.96
N LEU A 103 -11.98 -4.19 -8.68
CA LEU A 103 -12.86 -4.60 -7.58
C LEU A 103 -13.45 -6.00 -7.77
N THR A 104 -13.53 -6.49 -9.01
CA THR A 104 -13.88 -7.91 -9.26
C THR A 104 -12.80 -8.86 -8.71
N GLY A 105 -11.53 -8.47 -8.78
CA GLY A 105 -10.44 -9.21 -8.16
C GLY A 105 -10.53 -9.16 -6.63
N VAL A 106 -10.83 -7.98 -6.06
CA VAL A 106 -11.04 -7.80 -4.62
C VAL A 106 -12.21 -8.69 -4.14
N GLU A 107 -13.34 -8.69 -4.85
CA GLU A 107 -14.49 -9.53 -4.53
C GLU A 107 -14.17 -11.02 -4.58
N LYS A 108 -13.42 -11.48 -5.59
CA LYS A 108 -12.99 -12.89 -5.69
C LYS A 108 -12.07 -13.32 -4.55
N ILE A 109 -11.25 -12.42 -4.01
CA ILE A 109 -10.32 -12.70 -2.92
C ILE A 109 -11.06 -12.69 -1.58
N THR A 110 -11.88 -11.69 -1.33
CA THR A 110 -12.49 -11.44 -0.02
C THR A 110 -13.89 -12.07 0.14
N GLY A 111 -14.54 -12.43 -0.96
CA GLY A 111 -15.95 -12.82 -0.98
C GLY A 111 -16.93 -11.66 -0.74
N LYS A 112 -16.44 -10.41 -0.60
CA LYS A 112 -17.26 -9.22 -0.37
C LYS A 112 -17.23 -8.30 -1.57
N LYS A 113 -18.43 -7.88 -2.01
CA LYS A 113 -18.58 -6.85 -3.03
C LYS A 113 -18.39 -5.47 -2.42
N ILE A 114 -17.43 -4.70 -2.93
CA ILE A 114 -17.13 -3.36 -2.46
C ILE A 114 -17.92 -2.35 -3.30
N LYS A 115 -18.68 -1.45 -2.63
CA LYS A 115 -19.34 -0.33 -3.29
C LYS A 115 -18.30 0.73 -3.63
N ASN A 116 -18.18 1.10 -4.91
CA ASN A 116 -17.39 2.26 -5.33
C ASN A 116 -18.31 3.42 -5.67
N TYR A 117 -18.06 4.58 -5.06
CA TYR A 117 -18.65 5.85 -5.46
C TYR A 117 -17.79 6.44 -6.57
N LYS A 118 -18.33 6.45 -7.79
CA LYS A 118 -17.63 7.01 -8.96
C LYS A 118 -17.78 8.53 -8.98
N VAL A 119 -17.05 9.21 -8.10
CA VAL A 119 -17.12 10.66 -7.92
C VAL A 119 -15.74 11.31 -8.08
N ASP A 120 -15.73 12.54 -8.54
CA ASP A 120 -14.55 13.39 -8.49
C ASP A 120 -14.50 14.12 -7.15
N LEU A 121 -13.53 13.78 -6.31
CA LEU A 121 -13.35 14.40 -4.99
C LEU A 121 -13.00 15.90 -5.05
N CYS A 122 -12.64 16.42 -6.22
CA CYS A 122 -12.52 17.87 -6.43
C CYS A 122 -13.90 18.57 -6.43
N ASN A 123 -14.99 17.84 -6.60
CA ASN A 123 -16.35 18.34 -6.42
C ASN A 123 -16.78 18.12 -4.96
N TYR A 124 -17.00 19.20 -4.23
CA TYR A 124 -17.38 19.13 -2.82
C TYR A 124 -18.73 18.49 -2.60
N ASP A 125 -19.76 18.86 -3.40
CA ASP A 125 -21.12 18.35 -3.23
C ASP A 125 -21.19 16.83 -3.45
N ASP A 126 -20.54 16.33 -4.50
CA ASP A 126 -20.46 14.90 -4.78
C ASP A 126 -19.67 14.16 -3.67
N THR A 127 -18.63 14.78 -3.13
CA THR A 127 -17.86 14.24 -2.00
C THR A 127 -18.71 14.18 -0.74
N CYS A 128 -19.44 15.24 -0.42
CA CYS A 128 -20.33 15.33 0.74
C CYS A 128 -21.46 14.31 0.68
N ALA A 129 -22.02 14.04 -0.50
CA ALA A 129 -23.07 13.04 -0.69
C ALA A 129 -22.65 11.63 -0.22
N ILE A 130 -21.35 11.26 -0.31
CA ILE A 130 -20.86 9.97 0.20
C ILE A 130 -21.08 9.89 1.72
N PHE A 131 -20.78 10.96 2.44
CA PHE A 131 -20.91 11.00 3.91
C PHE A 131 -22.38 11.08 4.33
N GLN A 132 -23.23 11.79 3.58
CA GLN A 132 -24.67 11.82 3.82
C GLN A 132 -25.31 10.44 3.70
N GLU A 133 -24.88 9.64 2.71
CA GLU A 133 -25.31 8.25 2.57
C GLU A 133 -24.69 7.31 3.62
N ASN A 134 -23.56 7.67 4.20
CA ASN A 134 -22.80 6.83 5.14
C ASN A 134 -22.38 7.64 6.38
N PRO A 135 -23.33 8.04 7.24
CA PRO A 135 -23.03 8.84 8.44
C PRO A 135 -22.27 8.06 9.52
N ASP A 136 -22.07 6.76 9.32
CA ASP A 136 -21.36 5.83 10.18
C ASP A 136 -19.89 5.59 9.78
N ILE A 137 -19.35 6.41 8.85
CA ILE A 137 -17.92 6.36 8.52
C ILE A 137 -17.11 6.70 9.77
N ALA A 138 -16.30 5.72 10.24
CA ALA A 138 -15.45 5.84 11.42
C ALA A 138 -14.03 6.30 11.10
N GLY A 139 -13.57 6.11 9.86
CA GLY A 139 -12.23 6.50 9.44
C GLY A 139 -12.11 6.61 7.92
N ILE A 140 -11.06 7.34 7.50
CA ILE A 140 -10.77 7.59 6.08
C ILE A 140 -9.33 7.20 5.80
N ILE A 141 -9.11 6.48 4.69
CA ILE A 141 -7.77 6.29 4.11
C ILE A 141 -7.74 6.99 2.75
N HIS A 142 -6.90 8.00 2.62
CA HIS A 142 -6.88 8.87 1.44
C HIS A 142 -5.71 8.56 0.51
N PHE A 143 -5.99 7.82 -0.59
CA PHE A 143 -5.03 7.55 -1.67
C PHE A 143 -5.27 8.40 -2.92
N ALA A 144 -6.46 8.94 -3.11
CA ALA A 144 -6.85 9.63 -4.33
C ALA A 144 -5.89 10.79 -4.65
N ALA A 145 -5.04 10.61 -5.66
CA ALA A 145 -4.08 11.59 -6.14
C ALA A 145 -3.50 11.16 -7.49
N TYR A 146 -3.08 12.12 -8.30
CA TYR A 146 -2.18 11.86 -9.42
C TYR A 146 -0.75 11.67 -8.88
N LYS A 147 -0.02 10.64 -9.35
CA LYS A 147 1.26 10.20 -8.75
C LYS A 147 2.46 10.18 -9.72
N ALA A 148 2.27 10.46 -11.01
CA ALA A 148 3.33 10.34 -11.99
C ALA A 148 4.27 11.55 -11.93
N VAL A 149 5.51 11.35 -11.43
CA VAL A 149 6.51 12.40 -11.24
C VAL A 149 6.80 13.15 -12.53
N GLY A 150 7.05 12.46 -13.66
CA GLY A 150 7.33 13.08 -14.95
C GLY A 150 6.17 13.94 -15.46
N GLU A 151 4.93 13.42 -15.44
CA GLU A 151 3.75 14.17 -15.85
C GLU A 151 3.52 15.41 -14.95
N SER A 152 3.88 15.32 -13.67
CA SER A 152 3.73 16.46 -12.76
C SER A 152 4.63 17.63 -13.16
N VAL A 153 5.81 17.36 -13.71
CA VAL A 153 6.71 18.40 -14.22
C VAL A 153 6.14 19.04 -15.49
N GLU A 154 5.52 18.25 -16.37
CA GLU A 154 4.89 18.73 -17.61
C GLU A 154 3.58 19.49 -17.35
N LYS A 155 2.81 19.08 -16.34
CA LYS A 155 1.46 19.58 -16.03
C LYS A 155 1.28 19.92 -14.54
N PRO A 156 2.06 20.86 -13.99
CA PRO A 156 2.09 21.12 -12.55
C PRO A 156 0.74 21.53 -11.98
N LEU A 157 0.01 22.43 -12.66
CA LEU A 157 -1.29 22.90 -12.18
C LEU A 157 -2.32 21.80 -12.06
N LEU A 158 -2.32 20.81 -12.98
CA LEU A 158 -3.21 19.65 -12.91
C LEU A 158 -2.98 18.85 -11.62
N TYR A 159 -1.71 18.74 -11.18
CA TYR A 159 -1.37 18.03 -9.94
C TYR A 159 -1.74 18.81 -8.70
N PHE A 160 -1.49 20.11 -8.67
CA PHE A 160 -1.90 20.96 -7.53
C PHE A 160 -3.42 21.00 -7.40
N GLU A 161 -4.13 21.26 -8.50
CA GLU A 161 -5.58 21.33 -8.50
C GLU A 161 -6.22 20.00 -8.05
N ASN A 162 -5.85 18.88 -8.66
CA ASN A 162 -6.43 17.60 -8.32
C ASN A 162 -6.06 17.15 -6.90
N ASN A 163 -4.77 17.14 -6.55
CA ASN A 163 -4.32 16.52 -5.32
C ASN A 163 -4.65 17.33 -4.06
N LEU A 164 -4.67 18.68 -4.16
CA LEU A 164 -4.98 19.51 -3.02
C LEU A 164 -6.49 19.72 -2.85
N ASN A 165 -7.25 19.95 -3.95
CA ASN A 165 -8.69 20.15 -3.83
C ASN A 165 -9.39 18.87 -3.34
N SER A 166 -9.00 17.69 -3.85
CA SER A 166 -9.56 16.43 -3.36
C SER A 166 -9.27 16.21 -1.87
N LEU A 167 -8.04 16.51 -1.42
CA LEU A 167 -7.68 16.42 -0.01
C LEU A 167 -8.46 17.42 0.86
N ILE A 168 -8.57 18.68 0.43
CA ILE A 168 -9.29 19.71 1.17
C ILE A 168 -10.78 19.35 1.29
N ASN A 169 -11.41 18.87 0.22
CA ASN A 169 -12.82 18.51 0.24
C ASN A 169 -13.09 17.32 1.16
N ILE A 170 -12.22 16.28 1.13
CA ILE A 170 -12.38 15.13 2.00
C ILE A 170 -12.18 15.50 3.48
N LEU A 171 -11.25 16.42 3.81
CA LEU A 171 -11.03 16.91 5.17
C LEU A 171 -12.21 17.77 5.66
N LYS A 172 -12.79 18.63 4.82
CA LYS A 172 -14.01 19.38 5.14
C LYS A 172 -15.18 18.45 5.49
N CYS A 173 -15.39 17.41 4.66
CA CYS A 173 -16.42 16.42 4.96
C CYS A 173 -16.11 15.64 6.24
N ALA A 174 -14.84 15.25 6.47
CA ALA A 174 -14.44 14.59 7.71
C ALA A 174 -14.75 15.44 8.95
N GLU A 175 -14.51 16.74 8.89
CA GLU A 175 -14.83 17.68 9.97
C GLU A 175 -16.34 17.84 10.15
N GLU A 176 -17.11 18.07 9.08
CA GLU A 176 -18.56 18.25 9.12
C GLU A 176 -19.29 17.02 9.68
N PHE A 177 -18.86 15.81 9.27
CA PHE A 177 -19.44 14.54 9.71
C PHE A 177 -18.73 13.93 10.92
N LYS A 178 -17.77 14.65 11.53
CA LYS A 178 -17.04 14.25 12.75
C LYS A 178 -16.32 12.91 12.65
N VAL A 179 -15.71 12.64 11.49
CA VAL A 179 -14.86 11.45 11.31
C VAL A 179 -13.52 11.69 12.01
N ALA A 180 -13.23 10.90 13.04
CA ALA A 180 -12.13 11.15 13.96
C ALA A 180 -10.76 10.67 13.44
N HIS A 181 -10.71 9.71 12.50
CA HIS A 181 -9.48 9.01 12.12
C HIS A 181 -9.17 9.17 10.64
N PHE A 182 -7.97 9.69 10.34
CA PHE A 182 -7.55 9.97 8.98
C PHE A 182 -6.16 9.37 8.70
N VAL A 183 -6.03 8.54 7.67
CA VAL A 183 -4.74 8.02 7.20
C VAL A 183 -4.42 8.61 5.84
N PHE A 184 -3.33 9.36 5.76
CA PHE A 184 -2.89 10.02 4.55
C PHE A 184 -1.78 9.25 3.84
N SER A 185 -2.01 8.94 2.58
CA SER A 185 -1.02 8.41 1.65
C SER A 185 0.02 9.49 1.31
N SER A 186 1.09 9.56 2.12
CA SER A 186 2.24 10.40 1.81
C SER A 186 3.29 9.64 0.99
N SER A 187 4.49 10.16 0.84
CA SER A 187 5.52 9.60 -0.02
C SER A 187 6.91 10.00 0.44
N CYS A 188 7.92 9.18 0.18
CA CYS A 188 9.33 9.55 0.38
C CYS A 188 9.75 10.79 -0.44
N THR A 189 8.98 11.19 -1.46
CA THR A 189 9.25 12.39 -2.26
C THR A 189 9.18 13.70 -1.45
N VAL A 190 8.59 13.67 -0.24
CA VAL A 190 8.58 14.82 0.68
C VAL A 190 9.97 15.19 1.20
N TYR A 191 10.93 14.25 1.19
CA TYR A 191 12.29 14.54 1.61
C TYR A 191 13.10 15.36 0.58
N GLY A 192 12.63 15.43 -0.68
CA GLY A 192 13.38 16.06 -1.77
C GLY A 192 14.69 15.33 -2.04
N ASN A 193 15.79 16.07 -2.11
CA ASN A 193 17.15 15.52 -2.19
C ASN A 193 17.80 15.55 -0.80
N PRO A 194 17.67 14.50 0.02
CA PRO A 194 18.25 14.46 1.36
C PRO A 194 19.78 14.40 1.30
N ASP A 195 20.46 14.83 2.38
CA ASP A 195 21.92 14.78 2.46
C ASP A 195 22.42 13.34 2.62
N GLU A 196 21.65 12.52 3.34
CA GLU A 196 21.93 11.11 3.54
C GLU A 196 20.88 10.25 2.84
N ALA A 197 21.31 9.10 2.28
CA ALA A 197 20.42 8.21 1.55
C ALA A 197 19.40 7.52 2.47
N MET A 198 19.76 7.19 3.71
CA MET A 198 18.83 6.66 4.70
C MET A 198 18.12 7.80 5.42
N VAL A 199 16.79 7.84 5.32
CA VAL A 199 15.97 8.91 5.93
C VAL A 199 15.10 8.37 7.06
N THR A 200 14.96 9.18 8.11
CA THR A 200 14.03 8.99 9.22
C THR A 200 12.89 9.99 9.10
N GLU A 201 11.85 9.85 9.92
CA GLU A 201 10.75 10.81 9.99
C GLU A 201 11.20 12.22 10.43
N GLY A 202 12.30 12.29 11.17
CA GLY A 202 12.95 13.55 11.59
C GLY A 202 13.88 14.16 10.55
N THR A 203 14.15 13.49 9.41
CA THR A 203 14.97 14.05 8.33
C THR A 203 14.28 15.29 7.75
N PRO A 204 15.00 16.45 7.66
CA PRO A 204 14.40 17.67 7.14
C PRO A 204 13.86 17.53 5.73
N GLN A 205 12.64 18.00 5.51
CA GLN A 205 12.06 18.08 4.18
C GLN A 205 12.73 19.23 3.42
N LYS A 206 13.48 18.89 2.36
CA LYS A 206 14.04 19.86 1.43
C LYS A 206 13.01 20.22 0.35
N ALA A 207 13.34 21.21 -0.49
CA ALA A 207 12.51 21.55 -1.62
C ALA A 207 12.18 20.31 -2.45
N ALA A 208 10.91 20.09 -2.74
CA ALA A 208 10.44 18.96 -3.50
C ALA A 208 11.09 18.92 -4.90
N ALA A 209 11.56 17.76 -5.34
CA ALA A 209 12.18 17.58 -6.65
C ALA A 209 11.15 17.59 -7.81
N SER A 210 9.85 17.61 -7.49
CA SER A 210 8.76 17.62 -8.48
C SER A 210 7.48 18.23 -7.92
N PRO A 211 6.57 18.73 -8.77
CA PRO A 211 5.24 19.20 -8.34
C PRO A 211 4.44 18.13 -7.60
N TYR A 212 4.53 16.86 -7.98
CA TYR A 212 3.94 15.76 -7.21
C TYR A 212 4.47 15.71 -5.77
N GLY A 213 5.80 15.78 -5.59
CA GLY A 213 6.40 15.83 -4.26
C GLY A 213 5.94 17.06 -3.47
N ALA A 214 5.84 18.23 -4.13
CA ALA A 214 5.33 19.45 -3.51
C ALA A 214 3.87 19.29 -3.04
N THR A 215 2.98 18.63 -3.83
CA THR A 215 1.60 18.35 -3.38
C THR A 215 1.56 17.45 -2.16
N LYS A 216 2.53 16.51 -2.01
CA LYS A 216 2.61 15.66 -0.81
C LYS A 216 3.12 16.43 0.41
N GLN A 217 4.12 17.31 0.27
CA GLN A 217 4.56 18.20 1.35
C GLN A 217 3.43 19.13 1.81
N MET A 218 2.74 19.81 0.88
CA MET A 218 1.59 20.64 1.19
C MET A 218 0.45 19.84 1.82
N GLY A 219 0.20 18.61 1.32
CA GLY A 219 -0.82 17.72 1.87
C GLY A 219 -0.54 17.33 3.32
N GLU A 220 0.71 17.00 3.68
CA GLU A 220 1.10 16.74 5.06
C GLU A 220 0.84 17.96 5.96
N GLN A 221 1.19 19.15 5.47
CA GLN A 221 0.95 20.38 6.23
C GLN A 221 -0.55 20.66 6.42
N ILE A 222 -1.36 20.53 5.36
CA ILE A 222 -2.81 20.71 5.42
C ILE A 222 -3.44 19.73 6.43
N VAL A 223 -3.10 18.45 6.37
CA VAL A 223 -3.62 17.44 7.30
C VAL A 223 -3.25 17.80 8.74
N LYS A 224 -1.98 18.13 8.99
CA LYS A 224 -1.49 18.47 10.32
C LYS A 224 -2.23 19.68 10.92
N GLU A 225 -2.29 20.79 10.18
CA GLU A 225 -2.99 22.01 10.64
C GLU A 225 -4.48 21.75 10.91
N THR A 226 -5.11 20.87 10.08
CA THR A 226 -6.52 20.52 10.26
C THR A 226 -6.75 19.74 11.56
N VAL A 227 -5.98 18.67 11.80
CA VAL A 227 -6.19 17.85 13.01
C VAL A 227 -5.75 18.56 14.28
N ASP A 228 -4.74 19.43 14.21
CA ASP A 228 -4.33 20.27 15.34
C ASP A 228 -5.43 21.30 15.71
N SER A 229 -6.23 21.75 14.72
CA SER A 229 -7.30 22.74 14.96
C SER A 229 -8.59 22.12 15.48
N ASN A 230 -8.96 20.91 15.02
CA ASN A 230 -10.27 20.32 15.32
C ASN A 230 -10.22 19.11 16.27
N GLY A 231 -9.00 18.69 16.70
CA GLY A 231 -8.80 17.60 17.67
C GLY A 231 -9.06 16.19 17.10
N SER A 232 -9.21 16.04 15.77
CA SER A 232 -9.18 14.73 15.14
C SER A 232 -7.75 14.18 15.08
N ASN A 233 -7.58 12.93 14.63
CA ASN A 233 -6.28 12.27 14.61
C ASN A 233 -5.90 11.81 13.21
N ALA A 234 -4.63 11.98 12.84
CA ALA A 234 -4.12 11.50 11.55
C ALA A 234 -2.80 10.71 11.66
N VAL A 235 -2.62 9.80 10.70
CA VAL A 235 -1.33 9.17 10.41
C VAL A 235 -0.94 9.50 8.98
N LEU A 236 0.29 10.00 8.80
CA LEU A 236 0.91 10.25 7.51
C LEU A 236 1.88 9.09 7.20
N LEU A 237 1.59 8.30 6.18
CA LEU A 237 2.43 7.16 5.79
C LEU A 237 3.31 7.54 4.60
N ARG A 238 4.61 7.73 4.85
CA ARG A 238 5.62 8.03 3.82
C ARG A 238 6.21 6.74 3.28
N TYR A 239 5.59 6.18 2.26
CA TYR A 239 6.13 4.97 1.65
C TYR A 239 7.04 5.26 0.46
N PHE A 240 7.92 4.29 0.21
CA PHE A 240 8.94 4.34 -0.83
C PHE A 240 8.38 3.76 -2.13
N ASN A 241 9.04 2.84 -2.80
CA ASN A 241 8.60 2.38 -4.11
C ASN A 241 7.72 1.12 -4.00
N PRO A 242 6.39 1.24 -4.12
CA PRO A 242 5.51 0.07 -4.06
C PRO A 242 5.73 -0.83 -5.28
N VAL A 243 5.86 -2.13 -5.04
CA VAL A 243 6.04 -3.17 -6.06
C VAL A 243 5.27 -4.42 -5.69
N GLY A 244 5.12 -5.33 -6.67
CA GLY A 244 4.48 -6.61 -6.47
C GLY A 244 2.99 -6.60 -6.83
N ALA A 245 2.36 -7.70 -6.54
CA ALA A 245 0.94 -7.91 -6.74
C ALA A 245 0.42 -8.85 -5.65
N HIS A 246 -0.89 -8.93 -5.49
CA HIS A 246 -1.48 -9.89 -4.57
C HIS A 246 -1.04 -11.32 -4.93
N PRO A 247 -0.70 -12.19 -3.96
CA PRO A 247 -0.20 -13.56 -4.23
C PRO A 247 -1.11 -14.42 -5.11
N SER A 248 -2.43 -14.12 -5.12
CA SER A 248 -3.40 -14.79 -6.00
C SER A 248 -3.24 -14.42 -7.47
N ALA A 249 -2.54 -13.33 -7.81
CA ALA A 249 -2.49 -12.71 -9.13
C ALA A 249 -3.86 -12.28 -9.68
N LEU A 250 -4.84 -11.99 -8.82
CA LEU A 250 -6.15 -11.45 -9.20
C LEU A 250 -6.19 -9.93 -9.19
N ILE A 251 -5.27 -9.28 -8.48
CA ILE A 251 -5.03 -7.83 -8.49
C ILE A 251 -3.54 -7.52 -8.44
N GLY A 252 -3.16 -6.40 -9.04
CA GLY A 252 -1.80 -5.89 -9.08
C GLY A 252 -1.76 -4.49 -9.70
N GLU A 253 -0.57 -3.97 -10.01
CA GLU A 253 -0.46 -2.67 -10.66
C GLU A 253 -0.95 -2.76 -12.12
N LEU A 254 -1.88 -1.88 -12.48
CA LEU A 254 -2.49 -1.80 -13.81
C LEU A 254 -2.30 -0.40 -14.41
N PRO A 255 -1.14 -0.11 -14.99
CA PRO A 255 -0.86 1.19 -15.58
C PRO A 255 -1.82 1.51 -16.73
N ILE A 256 -2.32 2.74 -16.78
CA ILE A 256 -3.03 3.26 -17.95
C ILE A 256 -2.01 3.93 -18.87
N GLY A 257 -1.84 3.38 -20.07
CA GLY A 257 -0.81 3.82 -21.01
C GLY A 257 0.59 3.28 -20.69
N ARG A 258 1.63 4.05 -21.03
CA ARG A 258 3.01 3.63 -20.79
C ARG A 258 3.33 3.62 -19.28
N PRO A 259 3.91 2.55 -18.75
CA PRO A 259 4.24 2.48 -17.33
C PRO A 259 5.31 3.51 -16.96
N ALA A 260 5.07 4.24 -15.86
CA ALA A 260 6.03 5.19 -15.30
C ALA A 260 6.94 4.55 -14.23
N ASN A 261 6.49 3.44 -13.62
CA ASN A 261 7.24 2.71 -12.60
C ASN A 261 8.14 1.63 -13.21
N LEU A 262 9.25 1.33 -12.53
CA LEU A 262 10.27 0.39 -13.00
C LEU A 262 9.72 -1.02 -13.23
N VAL A 263 9.08 -1.62 -12.24
CA VAL A 263 8.68 -3.04 -12.31
C VAL A 263 7.62 -3.29 -13.38
N PRO A 264 6.55 -2.50 -13.53
CA PRO A 264 5.68 -2.62 -14.69
C PRO A 264 6.36 -2.42 -16.05
N ALA A 265 7.38 -1.55 -16.13
CA ALA A 265 8.16 -1.42 -17.36
C ALA A 265 8.98 -2.69 -17.66
N ILE A 266 9.54 -3.32 -16.64
CA ILE A 266 10.24 -4.61 -16.74
C ILE A 266 9.28 -5.70 -17.22
N THR A 267 8.16 -5.90 -16.52
CA THR A 267 7.22 -7.00 -16.82
C THR A 267 6.57 -6.85 -18.19
N GLN A 268 6.19 -5.62 -18.58
CA GLN A 268 5.63 -5.33 -19.90
C GLN A 268 6.65 -5.49 -21.05
N THR A 269 7.93 -5.21 -20.79
CA THR A 269 8.99 -5.50 -21.76
C THR A 269 9.17 -7.02 -21.90
N ALA A 270 9.24 -7.74 -20.79
CA ALA A 270 9.45 -9.19 -20.81
C ALA A 270 8.29 -9.97 -21.47
N ILE A 271 7.04 -9.50 -21.32
CA ILE A 271 5.87 -10.14 -21.96
C ILE A 271 5.69 -9.67 -23.42
N GLY A 272 6.53 -8.74 -23.93
CA GLY A 272 6.50 -8.25 -25.30
C GLY A 272 5.50 -7.11 -25.57
N LYS A 273 4.89 -6.52 -24.53
CA LYS A 273 4.03 -5.32 -24.69
C LYS A 273 4.84 -4.06 -24.99
N LEU A 274 6.09 -4.01 -24.57
CA LEU A 274 7.06 -2.96 -24.89
C LEU A 274 8.27 -3.56 -25.62
N PRO A 275 8.83 -2.90 -26.64
CA PRO A 275 9.95 -3.42 -27.42
C PRO A 275 11.26 -3.46 -26.62
N ALA A 276 11.47 -2.49 -25.74
CA ALA A 276 12.58 -2.41 -24.79
C ALA A 276 12.27 -1.37 -23.72
N MET A 277 12.79 -1.55 -22.52
CA MET A 277 12.76 -0.52 -21.48
C MET A 277 13.99 0.37 -21.54
N GLN A 278 13.94 1.52 -20.85
CA GLN A 278 15.06 2.44 -20.72
C GLN A 278 15.50 2.52 -19.25
N VAL A 279 16.80 2.30 -19.01
CA VAL A 279 17.48 2.59 -17.75
C VAL A 279 17.98 4.03 -17.79
N HIS A 280 17.46 4.88 -16.91
CA HIS A 280 17.76 6.30 -16.87
C HIS A 280 18.96 6.60 -15.97
N GLY A 281 20.07 7.04 -16.58
CA GLY A 281 21.33 7.32 -15.89
C GLY A 281 22.08 6.05 -15.50
N THR A 282 23.34 6.00 -15.91
CA THR A 282 24.31 4.94 -15.54
C THR A 282 25.61 5.55 -15.04
N ASP A 283 25.54 6.81 -14.63
CA ASP A 283 26.64 7.66 -14.19
C ASP A 283 26.43 8.25 -12.78
N TYR A 284 25.47 7.69 -12.01
CA TYR A 284 25.28 8.05 -10.60
C TYR A 284 26.46 7.52 -9.75
N PRO A 285 26.83 8.20 -8.65
CA PRO A 285 27.85 7.74 -7.72
C PRO A 285 27.32 6.58 -6.84
N THR A 286 26.93 5.49 -7.49
CA THR A 286 26.40 4.24 -6.90
C THR A 286 27.24 3.06 -7.40
N LYS A 287 27.03 1.87 -6.86
CA LYS A 287 27.88 0.71 -7.16
C LYS A 287 27.86 0.26 -8.63
N ASP A 288 26.78 0.53 -9.37
CA ASP A 288 26.62 0.15 -10.78
C ASP A 288 26.23 1.34 -11.69
N GLY A 289 26.24 2.54 -11.13
CA GLY A 289 25.92 3.77 -11.84
C GLY A 289 24.44 4.08 -11.98
N SER A 290 23.53 3.17 -11.63
CA SER A 290 22.09 3.42 -11.62
C SER A 290 21.58 3.91 -10.25
N CYS A 291 20.44 4.60 -10.21
CA CYS A 291 19.92 5.15 -8.96
C CYS A 291 19.44 4.05 -7.99
N VAL A 292 19.50 4.35 -6.68
CA VAL A 292 19.10 3.43 -5.60
C VAL A 292 17.74 3.80 -5.05
N ARG A 293 16.85 2.81 -4.89
CA ARG A 293 15.52 2.97 -4.30
C ARG A 293 15.24 1.85 -3.31
N ASP A 294 14.41 2.14 -2.31
CA ASP A 294 13.80 1.15 -1.43
C ASP A 294 12.51 0.66 -2.08
N TYR A 295 12.46 -0.63 -2.37
CA TYR A 295 11.27 -1.28 -2.93
C TYR A 295 10.55 -2.03 -1.83
N ILE A 296 9.23 -1.87 -1.78
CA ILE A 296 8.39 -2.45 -0.75
C ILE A 296 7.17 -3.13 -1.37
N HIS A 297 6.81 -4.31 -0.86
CA HIS A 297 5.66 -5.04 -1.38
C HIS A 297 4.36 -4.30 -1.10
N VAL A 298 3.48 -4.23 -2.09
CA VAL A 298 2.20 -3.52 -1.98
C VAL A 298 1.30 -4.06 -0.86
N CYS A 299 1.35 -5.37 -0.58
CA CYS A 299 0.61 -5.95 0.55
C CYS A 299 1.16 -5.52 1.90
N ASP A 300 2.49 -5.31 2.05
CA ASP A 300 3.07 -4.75 3.28
C ASP A 300 2.60 -3.31 3.51
N ILE A 301 2.52 -2.52 2.42
CA ILE A 301 1.96 -1.16 2.49
C ILE A 301 0.48 -1.20 2.87
N ALA A 302 -0.32 -2.06 2.24
CA ALA A 302 -1.74 -2.22 2.55
C ALA A 302 -1.95 -2.54 4.03
N HIS A 303 -1.19 -3.51 4.56
CA HIS A 303 -1.23 -3.88 5.97
C HIS A 303 -0.83 -2.74 6.90
N ALA A 304 0.17 -1.94 6.53
CA ALA A 304 0.56 -0.75 7.31
C ALA A 304 -0.59 0.28 7.45
N HIS A 305 -1.45 0.43 6.42
CA HIS A 305 -2.61 1.32 6.50
C HIS A 305 -3.66 0.80 7.49
N THR A 306 -3.92 -0.50 7.50
CA THR A 306 -4.81 -1.13 8.49
C THR A 306 -4.25 -0.98 9.91
N LEU A 307 -2.95 -1.21 10.10
CA LEU A 307 -2.30 -1.01 11.41
C LEU A 307 -2.32 0.44 11.86
N ALA A 308 -2.12 1.40 10.95
CA ALA A 308 -2.19 2.83 11.25
C ALA A 308 -3.62 3.24 11.67
N LEU A 309 -4.64 2.71 11.01
CA LEU A 309 -6.03 2.95 11.38
C LEU A 309 -6.35 2.39 12.77
N ASN A 310 -5.95 1.14 13.05
CA ASN A 310 -6.08 0.52 14.37
C ASN A 310 -5.33 1.32 15.45
N PHE A 311 -4.11 1.80 15.13
CA PHE A 311 -3.30 2.63 16.03
C PHE A 311 -4.05 3.89 16.48
N LEU A 312 -4.74 4.57 15.54
CA LEU A 312 -5.57 5.73 15.85
C LEU A 312 -6.84 5.35 16.64
N MET A 313 -7.54 4.30 16.23
CA MET A 313 -8.78 3.84 16.87
C MET A 313 -8.57 3.33 18.30
N ASP A 314 -7.38 2.77 18.57
CA ASP A 314 -6.97 2.31 19.90
C ASP A 314 -6.47 3.48 20.78
N GLY A 315 -6.37 4.71 20.26
CA GLY A 315 -5.86 5.88 20.99
C GLY A 315 -4.40 5.74 21.40
N ARG A 316 -3.57 5.07 20.56
CA ARG A 316 -2.14 4.84 20.85
C ARG A 316 -1.22 5.96 20.37
N ASN A 317 -1.78 6.99 19.72
CA ASN A 317 -1.03 8.14 19.21
C ASN A 317 -0.68 9.12 20.35
N ASP A 318 0.57 9.58 20.38
CA ASP A 318 1.05 10.58 21.33
C ASP A 318 0.72 12.01 20.89
N SER A 319 0.47 12.22 19.59
CA SER A 319 0.10 13.52 19.01
C SER A 319 -1.08 13.36 18.04
N ASN A 320 -1.76 14.47 17.71
CA ASN A 320 -2.87 14.42 16.76
C ASN A 320 -2.43 14.04 15.34
N CYS A 321 -1.15 14.18 15.01
CA CYS A 321 -0.61 13.86 13.71
C CYS A 321 0.68 13.07 13.83
N GLU A 322 0.65 11.77 13.55
CA GLU A 322 1.80 10.89 13.56
C GLU A 322 2.33 10.64 12.15
N VAL A 323 3.64 10.46 12.01
CA VAL A 323 4.31 10.21 10.74
C VAL A 323 5.10 8.91 10.83
N PHE A 324 5.01 8.05 9.79
CA PHE A 324 5.78 6.81 9.71
C PHE A 324 6.37 6.60 8.32
N ASN A 325 7.64 6.20 8.27
CA ASN A 325 8.30 5.73 7.05
C ASN A 325 7.99 4.25 6.81
N LEU A 326 7.57 3.92 5.60
CA LEU A 326 7.29 2.55 5.18
C LEU A 326 8.22 2.15 4.05
N GLY A 327 9.30 1.46 4.38
CA GLY A 327 10.25 0.86 3.46
C GLY A 327 10.89 -0.36 4.09
N THR A 328 11.67 -1.09 3.31
CA THR A 328 12.38 -2.29 3.80
C THR A 328 13.67 -1.94 4.56
N GLY A 329 14.13 -0.70 4.47
CA GLY A 329 15.43 -0.27 4.99
C GLY A 329 16.61 -0.69 4.10
N THR A 330 16.31 -1.28 2.93
CA THR A 330 17.31 -1.78 1.98
C THR A 330 17.16 -1.08 0.63
N GLY A 331 18.24 -0.43 0.19
CA GLY A 331 18.29 0.18 -1.13
C GLY A 331 18.76 -0.79 -2.20
N TYR A 332 18.03 -0.88 -3.31
CA TYR A 332 18.42 -1.63 -4.50
C TYR A 332 18.60 -0.69 -5.67
N THR A 333 19.63 -0.94 -6.48
CA THR A 333 19.84 -0.22 -7.74
C THR A 333 18.83 -0.70 -8.79
N VAL A 334 18.62 0.12 -9.85
CA VAL A 334 17.75 -0.29 -10.97
C VAL A 334 18.28 -1.56 -11.64
N LEU A 335 19.60 -1.70 -11.82
CA LEU A 335 20.19 -2.89 -12.45
C LEU A 335 20.09 -4.13 -11.55
N GLU A 336 20.12 -3.99 -10.21
CA GLU A 336 19.84 -5.11 -9.29
C GLU A 336 18.40 -5.59 -9.40
N VAL A 337 17.44 -4.70 -9.56
CA VAL A 337 16.03 -5.09 -9.75
C VAL A 337 15.85 -5.82 -11.08
N ILE A 338 16.51 -5.38 -12.15
CA ILE A 338 16.52 -6.09 -13.44
C ILE A 338 17.13 -7.50 -13.27
N ALA A 339 18.28 -7.62 -12.62
CA ALA A 339 18.92 -8.91 -12.38
C ALA A 339 18.05 -9.83 -11.51
N ALA A 340 17.33 -9.28 -10.50
CA ALA A 340 16.38 -10.03 -9.70
C ALA A 340 15.22 -10.54 -10.55
N PHE A 341 14.72 -9.74 -11.50
CA PHE A 341 13.69 -10.16 -12.45
C PHE A 341 14.18 -11.29 -13.36
N GLU A 342 15.36 -11.13 -13.97
CA GLU A 342 15.95 -12.16 -14.85
C GLU A 342 16.11 -13.51 -14.11
N LYS A 343 16.53 -13.42 -12.84
CA LYS A 343 16.67 -14.62 -11.99
C LYS A 343 15.31 -15.26 -11.65
N ALA A 344 14.29 -14.44 -11.34
CA ALA A 344 12.97 -14.93 -10.95
C ALA A 344 12.16 -15.48 -12.14
N SER A 345 12.28 -14.85 -13.31
CA SER A 345 11.52 -15.21 -14.52
C SER A 345 12.24 -16.24 -15.42
N GLY A 346 13.56 -16.37 -15.30
CA GLY A 346 14.40 -17.13 -16.22
C GLY A 346 14.58 -16.49 -17.59
N GLN A 347 14.14 -15.22 -17.77
CA GLN A 347 14.17 -14.51 -19.04
C GLN A 347 15.20 -13.38 -18.99
N LYS A 348 15.89 -13.14 -20.12
CA LYS A 348 16.72 -11.96 -20.30
C LYS A 348 15.86 -10.76 -20.69
N LEU A 349 16.17 -9.59 -20.15
CA LEU A 349 15.45 -8.36 -20.39
C LEU A 349 16.19 -7.46 -21.39
N ASP A 350 15.50 -7.05 -22.44
CA ASP A 350 16.02 -6.04 -23.35
C ASP A 350 15.84 -4.63 -22.77
N TYR A 351 16.96 -3.94 -22.53
CA TYR A 351 16.94 -2.56 -22.08
C TYR A 351 18.03 -1.73 -22.76
N LYS A 352 17.77 -0.43 -22.86
CA LYS A 352 18.72 0.57 -23.35
C LYS A 352 19.07 1.52 -22.22
N THR A 353 20.31 1.98 -22.19
CA THR A 353 20.73 3.06 -21.30
C THR A 353 20.38 4.43 -21.90
N GLY A 354 20.05 5.38 -21.06
CA GLY A 354 19.72 6.75 -21.46
C GLY A 354 20.19 7.79 -20.43
N PRO A 355 19.99 9.07 -20.70
CA PRO A 355 20.36 10.13 -19.76
C PRO A 355 19.56 10.03 -18.46
N ARG A 356 20.05 10.69 -17.41
CA ARG A 356 19.34 10.84 -16.14
C ARG A 356 17.97 11.47 -16.37
N ARG A 357 16.97 10.98 -15.67
CA ARG A 357 15.62 11.55 -15.70
C ARG A 357 15.55 12.76 -14.77
N PRO A 358 14.99 13.91 -15.20
CA PRO A 358 14.76 15.05 -14.31
C PRO A 358 13.94 14.65 -13.07
N GLY A 359 14.36 15.10 -11.89
CA GLY A 359 13.71 14.80 -10.64
C GLY A 359 14.11 13.49 -9.95
N ASP A 360 15.00 12.69 -10.57
CA ASP A 360 15.52 11.49 -9.90
C ASP A 360 16.61 11.84 -8.86
N VAL A 361 16.44 11.35 -7.65
CA VAL A 361 17.47 11.41 -6.58
C VAL A 361 18.46 10.26 -6.74
N VAL A 362 19.71 10.46 -6.30
CA VAL A 362 20.78 9.45 -6.40
C VAL A 362 20.41 8.16 -5.65
N ALA A 363 20.08 8.29 -4.37
CA ALA A 363 19.73 7.19 -3.48
C ALA A 363 18.78 7.67 -2.39
N ILE A 364 17.75 6.85 -2.08
CA ILE A 364 16.88 7.08 -0.94
C ILE A 364 16.28 5.74 -0.47
N TYR A 365 16.36 5.48 0.85
CA TYR A 365 15.74 4.34 1.52
C TYR A 365 15.34 4.67 2.95
N ALA A 366 14.39 3.92 3.50
CA ALA A 366 13.78 4.20 4.79
C ALA A 366 14.63 3.74 5.97
N ASN A 367 14.57 4.48 7.08
CA ASN A 367 14.61 3.88 8.40
C ASN A 367 13.15 3.64 8.82
N ASN A 368 12.77 2.39 9.13
CA ASN A 368 11.40 1.99 9.45
C ASN A 368 11.21 1.65 10.94
N GLU A 369 12.18 1.95 11.79
CA GLU A 369 12.18 1.54 13.19
C GLU A 369 11.00 2.14 13.97
N LYS A 370 10.59 3.39 13.67
CA LYS A 370 9.41 4.02 14.29
C LYS A 370 8.13 3.25 13.96
N ALA A 371 7.92 2.85 12.71
CA ALA A 371 6.75 2.07 12.30
C ALA A 371 6.74 0.69 12.98
N LYS A 372 7.89 0.06 13.11
CA LYS A 372 8.05 -1.21 13.83
C LYS A 372 7.67 -1.09 15.30
N GLN A 373 8.16 -0.09 16.00
CA GLN A 373 7.93 0.09 17.43
C GLN A 373 6.48 0.52 17.75
N ALA A 374 5.94 1.49 17.00
CA ALA A 374 4.63 2.06 17.30
C ALA A 374 3.47 1.25 16.70
N LEU A 375 3.58 0.82 15.45
CA LEU A 375 2.53 0.08 14.75
C LEU A 375 2.66 -1.43 14.89
N GLY A 376 3.85 -1.95 15.27
CA GLY A 376 4.18 -3.36 15.18
C GLY A 376 4.39 -3.84 13.73
N TRP A 377 4.59 -2.90 12.80
CA TRP A 377 4.69 -3.19 11.37
C TRP A 377 6.10 -3.60 10.96
N LEU A 378 6.19 -4.67 10.18
CA LEU A 378 7.43 -5.13 9.54
C LEU A 378 7.16 -5.54 8.10
N PRO A 379 8.06 -5.22 7.15
CA PRO A 379 7.95 -5.74 5.79
C PRO A 379 8.15 -7.27 5.80
N GLY A 380 7.21 -8.00 5.21
CA GLY A 380 7.20 -9.46 5.19
C GLY A 380 7.72 -10.09 3.89
N PHE A 381 7.82 -9.31 2.81
CA PHE A 381 8.18 -9.82 1.49
C PHE A 381 9.60 -9.40 1.07
N THR A 382 10.32 -10.33 0.44
CA THR A 382 11.65 -10.08 -0.14
C THR A 382 11.54 -9.44 -1.52
N LEU A 383 12.66 -8.91 -2.07
CA LEU A 383 12.72 -8.43 -3.46
C LEU A 383 12.32 -9.53 -4.45
N HIS A 384 12.69 -10.79 -4.18
CA HIS A 384 12.28 -11.92 -5.02
C HIS A 384 10.76 -12.07 -5.05
N ASP A 385 10.10 -12.00 -3.89
CA ASP A 385 8.64 -12.14 -3.79
C ASP A 385 7.92 -10.99 -4.51
N MET A 386 8.43 -9.77 -4.36
CA MET A 386 7.95 -8.57 -5.05
C MET A 386 7.96 -8.76 -6.57
N ILE A 387 9.08 -9.21 -7.10
CA ILE A 387 9.28 -9.40 -8.53
C ILE A 387 8.46 -10.60 -9.05
N ALA A 388 8.47 -11.72 -8.32
CA ALA A 388 7.73 -12.93 -8.71
C ALA A 388 6.21 -12.69 -8.75
N SER A 389 5.66 -11.97 -7.75
CA SER A 389 4.23 -11.64 -7.74
C SER A 389 3.84 -10.67 -8.86
N ALA A 390 4.66 -9.65 -9.13
CA ALA A 390 4.44 -8.72 -10.24
C ALA A 390 4.48 -9.42 -11.60
N TRP A 391 5.44 -10.36 -11.79
CA TRP A 391 5.54 -11.14 -13.01
C TRP A 391 4.33 -12.06 -13.20
N LYS A 392 3.92 -12.77 -12.17
CA LYS A 392 2.74 -13.63 -12.20
C LYS A 392 1.46 -12.84 -12.55
N TRP A 393 1.31 -11.62 -12.02
CA TRP A 393 0.21 -10.74 -12.37
C TRP A 393 0.24 -10.34 -13.85
N GLU A 394 1.38 -9.95 -14.39
CA GLU A 394 1.51 -9.57 -15.81
C GLU A 394 1.19 -10.74 -16.75
N GLN A 395 1.60 -11.97 -16.38
CA GLN A 395 1.25 -13.17 -17.12
C GLN A 395 -0.26 -13.42 -17.11
N GLN A 396 -0.92 -13.29 -15.95
CA GLN A 396 -2.37 -13.45 -15.84
C GLN A 396 -3.11 -12.42 -16.70
N LEU A 397 -2.68 -11.14 -16.69
CA LEU A 397 -3.25 -10.11 -17.55
C LEU A 397 -3.14 -10.47 -19.03
N ALA A 398 -2.01 -10.97 -19.46
CA ALA A 398 -1.80 -11.34 -20.87
C ALA A 398 -2.66 -12.55 -21.27
N GLU A 399 -2.90 -13.50 -20.38
CA GLU A 399 -3.83 -14.61 -20.60
C GLU A 399 -5.27 -14.14 -20.72
N ASP A 400 -5.72 -13.26 -19.82
CA ASP A 400 -7.06 -12.69 -19.86
C ASP A 400 -7.30 -11.90 -21.15
N GLU A 401 -6.33 -11.08 -21.59
CA GLU A 401 -6.40 -10.33 -22.85
C GLU A 401 -6.56 -11.25 -24.07
N LYS A 402 -5.83 -12.38 -24.11
CA LYS A 402 -5.94 -13.37 -25.18
C LYS A 402 -7.31 -14.06 -25.21
N MET A 403 -7.85 -14.42 -24.04
CA MET A 403 -9.18 -15.02 -23.95
C MET A 403 -10.29 -14.09 -24.42
N PHE A 404 -10.19 -12.79 -24.11
CA PHE A 404 -11.19 -11.80 -24.56
C PHE A 404 -11.08 -11.48 -26.06
N SER A 405 -9.86 -11.48 -26.63
CA SER A 405 -9.65 -11.26 -28.07
C SER A 405 -10.12 -12.46 -28.90
N GLY A 406 -9.89 -13.69 -28.42
CA GLY A 406 -10.37 -14.92 -29.08
C GLY A 406 -11.92 -15.04 -29.11
N LYS A 407 -12.60 -14.59 -28.06
CA LYS A 407 -14.08 -14.55 -28.03
C LYS A 407 -14.69 -13.55 -29.01
N LYS A 408 -14.01 -12.42 -29.30
CA LYS A 408 -14.46 -11.47 -30.33
C LYS A 408 -14.26 -11.97 -31.75
N ALA A 409 -13.23 -12.79 -31.99
CA ALA A 409 -12.97 -13.37 -33.32
C ALA A 409 -13.91 -14.55 -33.68
N GLY A 410 -14.57 -15.18 -32.71
CA GLY A 410 -15.50 -16.29 -32.91
C GLY A 410 -16.99 -15.88 -33.03
N LEU A 411 -17.27 -14.57 -33.03
CA LEU A 411 -18.64 -13.99 -33.13
C LEU A 411 -18.90 -13.26 -34.47
N ASN A 412 -18.00 -13.40 -35.46
CA ASN A 412 -18.16 -12.88 -36.83
C ASN A 412 -18.50 -14.01 -37.79
#